data_8d7afd9c73c09e57e25f10409f97bb4c
#
_entry.id   8d7afd9c73c09e57e25f10409f97bb4c
#
_cell.length_a   1.000
_cell.length_b   1.000
_cell.length_c   1.000
_cell.angle_alpha   90.00
_cell.angle_beta   90.00
_cell.angle_gamma   90.00
#
_symmetry.space_group_name_H-M   'P 1'
#
loop_
_entity.id
_entity.type
_entity.pdbx_description
1 polymer ?
#
loop_
_entity_poly.entity_id
_entity_poly.type
_entity_poly.pdbx_seq_one_letter_code
_entity_poly.pdbx_strand_id
1 'polypeptide(L)'
;MLELTDYTISNELLQEAISLLPKIDARLALNQPSARFFKDPWKIKPEFKNTVWGQILDSIPCDKGEARLIKLSPGEAYPSHADMDDRWHLSICGNHSYLIDLENNQMFQTKVDGCWYSMDAGVRHTAANFGSEDRLQLVVRKLLPTNILKDPIDVYITLKNIVADRRFLFDDIISPWLNRAFKRGIVSDFDGQDLIAKLTIEVDCLDELDALTKDYFILTIDV
;
A
#
# COMPACT_ATOMS: atom_id res chain seq x y z
N MET A 1 0.91 -13.60 0.61
CA MET A 1 1.32 -12.20 0.33
C MET A 1 1.15 -11.79 -1.12
N LEU A 2 1.78 -12.45 -2.11
CA LEU A 2 1.71 -12.05 -3.53
C LEU A 2 0.97 -13.12 -4.35
N GLU A 3 -0.06 -12.69 -5.11
CA GLU A 3 -0.91 -13.56 -5.93
C GLU A 3 -1.02 -13.02 -7.35
N LEU A 4 -0.96 -13.89 -8.35
CA LEU A 4 -1.20 -13.51 -9.74
C LEU A 4 -2.67 -13.12 -9.91
N THR A 5 -2.93 -12.04 -10.63
CA THR A 5 -4.30 -11.63 -11.01
C THR A 5 -4.58 -12.00 -12.47
N ASP A 6 -5.84 -11.84 -12.89
CA ASP A 6 -6.24 -11.96 -14.30
C ASP A 6 -5.93 -10.69 -15.12
N TYR A 7 -5.35 -9.65 -14.49
CA TYR A 7 -5.05 -8.40 -15.15
C TYR A 7 -3.65 -8.45 -15.78
N THR A 8 -3.58 -8.11 -17.07
CA THR A 8 -2.34 -8.13 -17.83
C THR A 8 -2.24 -6.90 -18.73
N ILE A 9 -1.02 -6.57 -19.13
CA ILE A 9 -0.74 -5.65 -20.22
C ILE A 9 -0.08 -6.42 -21.36
N SER A 10 -0.22 -5.93 -22.58
CA SER A 10 0.45 -6.56 -23.73
C SER A 10 1.97 -6.38 -23.66
N ASN A 11 2.70 -7.27 -24.33
CA ASN A 11 4.16 -7.15 -24.40
C ASN A 11 4.58 -5.84 -25.12
N GLU A 12 3.82 -5.41 -26.14
CA GLU A 12 4.07 -4.15 -26.84
C GLU A 12 3.96 -2.96 -25.89
N LEU A 13 2.92 -2.91 -25.05
CA LEU A 13 2.71 -1.85 -24.07
C LEU A 13 3.81 -1.85 -23.00
N LEU A 14 4.26 -3.04 -22.57
CA LEU A 14 5.37 -3.18 -21.64
C LEU A 14 6.68 -2.67 -22.25
N GLN A 15 6.99 -3.03 -23.49
CA GLN A 15 8.20 -2.57 -24.21
C GLN A 15 8.15 -1.06 -24.44
N GLU A 16 6.99 -0.50 -24.78
CA GLU A 16 6.81 0.95 -24.90
C GLU A 16 7.10 1.63 -23.55
N ALA A 17 6.55 1.11 -22.44
CA ALA A 17 6.80 1.64 -21.09
C ALA A 17 8.30 1.63 -20.74
N ILE A 18 9.01 0.54 -21.07
CA ILE A 18 10.45 0.42 -20.86
C ILE A 18 11.21 1.47 -21.69
N SER A 19 10.81 1.69 -22.94
CA SER A 19 11.47 2.65 -23.85
C SER A 19 11.25 4.11 -23.45
N LEU A 20 10.13 4.39 -22.76
CA LEU A 20 9.69 5.73 -22.33
C LEU A 20 9.86 5.95 -20.82
N LEU A 21 10.79 5.22 -20.19
CA LEU A 21 11.02 5.36 -18.75
C LEU A 21 11.33 6.83 -18.40
N PRO A 22 10.52 7.44 -17.53
CA PRO A 22 10.82 8.77 -17.03
C PRO A 22 12.07 8.74 -16.13
N LYS A 23 12.75 9.86 -16.04
CA LYS A 23 13.82 10.00 -15.05
C LYS A 23 13.22 9.96 -13.65
N ILE A 24 13.57 8.95 -12.88
CA ILE A 24 13.06 8.73 -11.53
C ILE A 24 14.26 8.61 -10.59
N ASP A 25 14.30 9.45 -9.55
CA ASP A 25 15.32 9.31 -8.52
C ASP A 25 14.99 8.13 -7.58
N ALA A 26 13.79 8.12 -6.99
CA ALA A 26 13.29 7.02 -6.16
C ALA A 26 11.81 6.72 -6.41
N ARG A 27 10.96 7.73 -6.52
CA ARG A 27 9.50 7.61 -6.68
C ARG A 27 8.94 8.64 -7.64
N LEU A 28 7.92 8.25 -8.42
CA LEU A 28 7.15 9.15 -9.28
C LEU A 28 5.66 8.80 -9.18
N ALA A 29 4.86 9.71 -8.64
CA ALA A 29 3.41 9.56 -8.59
C ALA A 29 2.78 9.87 -9.95
N LEU A 30 1.98 8.93 -10.49
CA LEU A 30 1.28 9.05 -11.77
C LEU A 30 -0.10 9.68 -11.64
N ASN A 31 -0.68 9.68 -10.43
CA ASN A 31 -1.98 10.23 -10.12
C ASN A 31 -1.92 11.12 -8.88
N GLN A 32 -3.04 11.74 -8.56
CA GLN A 32 -3.17 12.67 -7.44
C GLN A 32 -4.43 12.36 -6.63
N PRO A 33 -4.44 12.64 -5.32
CA PRO A 33 -5.55 12.31 -4.44
C PRO A 33 -6.82 13.09 -4.83
N SER A 34 -7.94 12.46 -4.55
CA SER A 34 -9.26 13.10 -4.44
C SER A 34 -9.49 13.58 -3.00
N ALA A 35 -10.73 13.54 -2.49
CA ALA A 35 -11.03 14.09 -1.17
C ALA A 35 -10.48 13.23 -0.03
N ARG A 36 -10.77 11.92 -0.03
CA ARG A 36 -10.33 10.99 1.01
C ARG A 36 -9.23 10.07 0.48
N PHE A 37 -8.04 10.17 1.09
CA PHE A 37 -6.80 9.55 0.58
C PHE A 37 -6.95 8.03 0.34
N PHE A 38 -7.56 7.30 1.26
CA PHE A 38 -7.63 5.83 1.23
C PHE A 38 -8.93 5.27 0.65
N LYS A 39 -9.94 6.12 0.43
CA LYS A 39 -11.29 5.69 0.08
C LYS A 39 -11.78 6.19 -1.26
N ASP A 40 -11.35 7.38 -1.68
CA ASP A 40 -11.81 7.96 -2.92
C ASP A 40 -10.84 7.67 -4.06
N PRO A 41 -11.35 7.34 -5.27
CA PRO A 41 -10.51 7.08 -6.44
C PRO A 41 -9.59 8.25 -6.75
N TRP A 42 -8.31 7.97 -6.95
CA TRP A 42 -7.32 8.96 -7.34
C TRP A 42 -7.43 9.28 -8.83
N LYS A 43 -7.20 10.52 -9.19
CA LYS A 43 -7.25 11.00 -10.57
C LYS A 43 -5.86 10.96 -11.20
N ILE A 44 -5.76 10.35 -12.39
CA ILE A 44 -4.51 10.39 -13.16
C ILE A 44 -4.12 11.84 -13.45
N LYS A 45 -2.84 12.14 -13.31
CA LYS A 45 -2.33 13.48 -13.65
C LYS A 45 -2.41 13.74 -15.15
N PRO A 46 -2.73 14.99 -15.58
CA PRO A 46 -2.92 15.30 -17.00
C PRO A 46 -1.78 14.87 -17.91
N GLU A 47 -0.54 15.00 -17.44
CA GLU A 47 0.67 14.65 -18.19
C GLU A 47 0.82 13.15 -18.47
N PHE A 48 0.14 12.28 -17.71
CA PHE A 48 0.19 10.82 -17.89
C PHE A 48 -1.06 10.24 -18.55
N LYS A 49 -2.17 11.00 -18.62
CA LYS A 49 -3.49 10.51 -19.03
C LYS A 49 -3.48 9.85 -20.43
N ASN A 50 -2.80 10.46 -21.38
CA ASN A 50 -2.76 10.01 -22.77
C ASN A 50 -1.41 9.38 -23.15
N THR A 51 -0.73 8.79 -22.17
CA THR A 51 0.57 8.13 -22.35
C THR A 51 0.44 6.62 -22.08
N VAL A 52 1.52 5.89 -22.33
CA VAL A 52 1.66 4.47 -21.94
C VAL A 52 1.28 4.23 -20.49
N TRP A 53 1.59 5.15 -19.58
CA TRP A 53 1.29 5.03 -18.15
C TRP A 53 -0.21 5.09 -17.85
N GLY A 54 -0.95 5.93 -18.57
CA GLY A 54 -2.41 5.94 -18.48
C GLY A 54 -3.02 4.64 -18.96
N GLN A 55 -2.58 4.13 -20.12
CA GLN A 55 -3.06 2.85 -20.66
C GLN A 55 -2.75 1.67 -19.71
N ILE A 56 -1.57 1.64 -19.10
CA ILE A 56 -1.22 0.62 -18.12
C ILE A 56 -2.13 0.70 -16.89
N LEU A 57 -2.42 1.89 -16.37
CA LEU A 57 -3.34 2.04 -15.24
C LEU A 57 -4.78 1.62 -15.59
N ASP A 58 -5.22 1.85 -16.82
CA ASP A 58 -6.55 1.46 -17.29
C ASP A 58 -6.71 -0.07 -17.45
N SER A 59 -5.61 -0.83 -17.48
CA SER A 59 -5.65 -2.29 -17.50
C SER A 59 -6.17 -2.91 -16.19
N ILE A 60 -6.19 -2.15 -15.09
CA ILE A 60 -6.90 -2.52 -13.85
C ILE A 60 -8.31 -1.93 -13.94
N PRO A 61 -9.39 -2.74 -14.01
CA PRO A 61 -10.74 -2.26 -14.31
C PRO A 61 -11.48 -1.64 -13.13
N CYS A 62 -10.89 -1.61 -11.94
CA CYS A 62 -11.51 -1.07 -10.73
C CYS A 62 -10.91 0.27 -10.31
N ASP A 63 -11.61 0.95 -9.41
CA ASP A 63 -11.13 2.18 -8.79
C ASP A 63 -9.81 1.97 -8.05
N LYS A 64 -8.93 2.95 -8.15
CA LYS A 64 -7.55 2.88 -7.69
C LYS A 64 -7.22 4.04 -6.76
N GLY A 65 -6.43 3.76 -5.74
CA GLY A 65 -5.75 4.77 -4.93
C GLY A 65 -4.48 5.29 -5.62
N GLU A 66 -3.48 5.64 -4.84
CA GLU A 66 -2.20 6.14 -5.33
C GLU A 66 -1.51 5.13 -6.26
N ALA A 67 -1.10 5.61 -7.44
CA ALA A 67 -0.28 4.88 -8.40
C ALA A 67 1.09 5.55 -8.54
N ARG A 68 2.15 4.79 -8.31
CA ARG A 68 3.52 5.33 -8.36
C ARG A 68 4.51 4.33 -8.93
N LEU A 69 5.41 4.85 -9.74
CA LEU A 69 6.62 4.15 -10.12
C LEU A 69 7.62 4.22 -8.98
N ILE A 70 8.20 3.09 -8.62
CA ILE A 70 9.15 2.96 -7.51
C ILE A 70 10.41 2.30 -8.04
N LYS A 71 11.54 2.97 -7.82
CA LYS A 71 12.85 2.52 -8.21
C LYS A 71 13.64 2.01 -7.00
N LEU A 72 14.35 0.90 -7.18
CA LEU A 72 15.41 0.43 -6.31
C LEU A 72 16.65 0.16 -7.16
N SER A 73 17.76 0.78 -6.81
CA SER A 73 19.04 0.52 -7.45
C SER A 73 19.61 -0.85 -7.05
N PRO A 74 20.62 -1.40 -7.76
CA PRO A 74 21.29 -2.61 -7.36
C PRO A 74 21.79 -2.58 -5.91
N GLY A 75 21.45 -3.61 -5.14
CA GLY A 75 21.82 -3.73 -3.73
C GLY A 75 20.93 -2.95 -2.75
N GLU A 76 19.94 -2.21 -3.23
CA GLU A 76 19.01 -1.49 -2.37
C GLU A 76 17.86 -2.36 -1.89
N ALA A 77 17.37 -2.06 -0.69
CA ALA A 77 16.16 -2.62 -0.11
C ALA A 77 15.34 -1.53 0.60
N TYR A 78 14.03 -1.74 0.69
CA TYR A 78 13.17 -0.92 1.54
C TYR A 78 13.31 -1.30 3.01
N PRO A 79 13.11 -0.36 3.95
CA PRO A 79 12.84 -0.71 5.34
C PRO A 79 11.63 -1.65 5.43
N SER A 80 11.69 -2.62 6.33
CA SER A 80 10.53 -3.50 6.56
C SER A 80 9.37 -2.71 7.14
N HIS A 81 8.17 -2.96 6.65
CA HIS A 81 6.93 -2.31 7.08
C HIS A 81 5.72 -3.19 6.75
N ALA A 82 4.55 -2.77 7.23
CA ALA A 82 3.27 -3.26 6.77
C ALA A 82 2.39 -2.07 6.36
N ASP A 83 1.50 -2.28 5.40
CA ASP A 83 0.57 -1.25 4.92
C ASP A 83 -0.86 -1.54 5.38
N MET A 84 -1.67 -0.50 5.57
CA MET A 84 -3.08 -0.69 5.91
C MET A 84 -3.95 -1.08 4.71
N ASP A 85 -3.47 -0.87 3.48
CA ASP A 85 -4.18 -1.15 2.24
C ASP A 85 -3.35 -2.07 1.33
N ASP A 86 -4.03 -3.00 0.69
CA ASP A 86 -3.41 -3.90 -0.28
C ASP A 86 -2.92 -3.17 -1.52
N ARG A 87 -2.09 -3.85 -2.30
CA ARG A 87 -1.45 -3.27 -3.50
C ARG A 87 -1.65 -4.15 -4.74
N TRP A 88 -1.62 -3.50 -5.90
CA TRP A 88 -1.27 -4.15 -7.15
C TRP A 88 0.17 -3.78 -7.51
N HIS A 89 0.89 -4.76 -8.03
CA HIS A 89 2.27 -4.63 -8.48
C HIS A 89 2.40 -5.07 -9.92
N LEU A 90 3.07 -4.25 -10.75
CA LEU A 90 3.51 -4.58 -12.09
C LEU A 90 5.00 -4.27 -12.20
N SER A 91 5.80 -5.27 -12.57
CA SER A 91 7.23 -5.06 -12.81
C SER A 91 7.44 -4.50 -14.21
N ILE A 92 8.15 -3.38 -14.30
CA ILE A 92 8.47 -2.72 -15.58
C ILE A 92 9.87 -3.12 -16.04
N CYS A 93 10.86 -3.10 -15.13
CA CYS A 93 12.21 -3.58 -15.43
C CYS A 93 12.91 -4.06 -14.16
N GLY A 94 14.05 -4.74 -14.36
CA GLY A 94 14.90 -5.29 -13.31
C GLY A 94 14.95 -6.82 -13.34
N ASN A 95 16.08 -7.34 -12.91
CA ASN A 95 16.30 -8.77 -12.73
C ASN A 95 16.58 -9.04 -11.25
N HIS A 96 16.38 -10.27 -10.79
CA HIS A 96 16.66 -10.68 -9.40
C HIS A 96 16.12 -9.73 -8.32
N SER A 97 14.93 -9.19 -8.55
CA SER A 97 14.22 -8.36 -7.56
C SER A 97 13.10 -9.16 -6.90
N TYR A 98 12.88 -8.88 -5.62
CA TYR A 98 11.99 -9.68 -4.77
C TYR A 98 11.11 -8.80 -3.90
N LEU A 99 9.90 -9.31 -3.62
CA LEU A 99 9.11 -8.95 -2.46
C LEU A 99 9.29 -10.06 -1.42
N ILE A 100 9.55 -9.68 -0.18
CA ILE A 100 9.90 -10.61 0.90
C ILE A 100 8.86 -10.46 2.01
N ASP A 101 8.15 -11.54 2.28
CA ASP A 101 7.22 -11.68 3.40
C ASP A 101 8.00 -12.15 4.62
N LEU A 102 8.17 -11.27 5.58
CA LEU A 102 8.97 -11.51 6.77
C LEU A 102 8.20 -12.28 7.86
N GLU A 103 6.86 -12.26 7.81
CA GLU A 103 6.03 -13.03 8.76
C GLU A 103 6.01 -14.52 8.39
N ASN A 104 5.91 -14.83 7.10
CA ASN A 104 5.81 -16.20 6.61
C ASN A 104 7.12 -16.74 6.03
N ASN A 105 8.22 -15.99 6.09
CA ASN A 105 9.53 -16.35 5.57
C ASN A 105 9.50 -16.77 4.09
N GLN A 106 8.79 -15.98 3.26
CA GLN A 106 8.62 -16.26 1.83
C GLN A 106 9.27 -15.17 0.98
N MET A 107 9.86 -15.57 -0.15
CA MET A 107 10.42 -14.68 -1.16
C MET A 107 9.68 -14.87 -2.49
N PHE A 108 9.23 -13.77 -3.08
CA PHE A 108 8.53 -13.76 -4.36
C PHE A 108 9.34 -12.94 -5.35
N GLN A 109 9.86 -13.60 -6.39
CA GLN A 109 10.53 -12.90 -7.48
C GLN A 109 9.50 -12.06 -8.26
N THR A 110 9.78 -10.77 -8.42
CA THR A 110 8.94 -9.88 -9.21
C THR A 110 9.35 -9.96 -10.68
N LYS A 111 8.58 -10.69 -11.49
CA LYS A 111 8.88 -10.95 -12.89
C LYS A 111 8.43 -9.79 -13.77
N VAL A 112 9.20 -9.51 -14.82
CA VAL A 112 8.85 -8.57 -15.91
C VAL A 112 8.11 -9.36 -16.99
N ASP A 113 6.83 -9.64 -16.77
CA ASP A 113 6.00 -10.54 -17.58
C ASP A 113 4.68 -9.92 -18.05
N GLY A 114 4.47 -8.63 -17.78
CA GLY A 114 3.23 -7.93 -18.11
C GLY A 114 2.04 -8.29 -17.23
N CYS A 115 2.23 -9.09 -16.18
CA CYS A 115 1.17 -9.50 -15.28
C CYS A 115 1.09 -8.60 -14.06
N TRP A 116 -0.13 -8.27 -13.65
CA TRP A 116 -0.39 -7.64 -12.36
C TRP A 116 -0.47 -8.68 -11.26
N TYR A 117 0.15 -8.38 -10.15
CA TYR A 117 0.11 -9.18 -8.94
C TYR A 117 -0.62 -8.42 -7.84
N SER A 118 -1.55 -9.10 -7.17
CA SER A 118 -2.19 -8.61 -5.94
C SER A 118 -1.31 -8.93 -4.75
N MET A 119 -1.05 -7.93 -3.91
CA MET A 119 -0.27 -8.09 -2.69
C MET A 119 -1.14 -7.83 -1.47
N ASP A 120 -1.23 -8.81 -0.58
CA ASP A 120 -1.63 -8.59 0.81
C ASP A 120 -0.50 -7.84 1.52
N ALA A 121 -0.67 -6.55 1.68
CA ALA A 121 0.35 -5.65 2.23
C ALA A 121 0.22 -5.48 3.76
N GLY A 122 -0.79 -6.08 4.39
CA GLY A 122 -0.95 -6.12 5.84
C GLY A 122 0.03 -7.03 6.56
N VAL A 123 0.76 -7.90 5.83
CA VAL A 123 1.88 -8.67 6.38
C VAL A 123 3.15 -7.83 6.38
N ARG A 124 4.00 -8.04 7.38
CA ARG A 124 5.30 -7.34 7.44
C ARG A 124 6.19 -7.78 6.29
N HIS A 125 6.60 -6.84 5.48
CA HIS A 125 7.31 -7.12 4.25
C HIS A 125 8.41 -6.09 3.94
N THR A 126 9.24 -6.44 2.97
CA THR A 126 10.22 -5.56 2.33
C THR A 126 10.34 -5.89 0.85
N ALA A 127 10.98 -5.00 0.11
CA ALA A 127 11.39 -5.24 -1.27
C ALA A 127 12.90 -5.06 -1.39
N ALA A 128 13.56 -5.95 -2.15
CA ALA A 128 14.99 -5.90 -2.36
C ALA A 128 15.35 -6.12 -3.83
N ASN A 129 16.39 -5.44 -4.29
CA ASN A 129 16.98 -5.63 -5.62
C ASN A 129 18.37 -6.26 -5.48
N PHE A 130 18.46 -7.55 -5.74
CA PHE A 130 19.72 -8.30 -5.79
C PHE A 130 20.30 -8.40 -7.21
N GLY A 131 19.68 -7.72 -8.18
CA GLY A 131 20.13 -7.69 -9.57
C GLY A 131 21.24 -6.70 -9.83
N SER A 132 21.68 -6.65 -11.08
CA SER A 132 22.69 -5.71 -11.57
C SER A 132 22.12 -4.47 -12.23
N GLU A 133 20.79 -4.41 -12.39
CA GLU A 133 20.05 -3.33 -13.05
C GLU A 133 19.06 -2.69 -12.06
N ASP A 134 18.66 -1.45 -12.36
CA ASP A 134 17.60 -0.79 -11.60
C ASP A 134 16.31 -1.61 -11.67
N ARG A 135 15.70 -1.87 -10.52
CA ARG A 135 14.35 -2.40 -10.43
C ARG A 135 13.35 -1.24 -10.51
N LEU A 136 12.42 -1.31 -11.42
CA LEU A 136 11.29 -0.38 -11.48
C LEU A 136 9.97 -1.14 -11.40
N GLN A 137 9.15 -0.78 -10.45
CA GLN A 137 7.78 -1.30 -10.32
C GLN A 137 6.76 -0.19 -10.33
N LEU A 138 5.65 -0.44 -11.03
CA LEU A 138 4.43 0.31 -10.83
C LEU A 138 3.64 -0.34 -9.68
N VAL A 139 3.45 0.43 -8.63
CA VAL A 139 2.71 0.03 -7.43
C VAL A 139 1.45 0.87 -7.33
N VAL A 140 0.30 0.22 -7.22
CA VAL A 140 -1.01 0.87 -7.17
C VAL A 140 -1.73 0.44 -5.89
N ARG A 141 -2.17 1.41 -5.10
CA ARG A 141 -2.95 1.17 -3.88
C ARG A 141 -4.36 0.70 -4.23
N LYS A 142 -4.84 -0.30 -3.53
CA LYS A 142 -6.27 -0.62 -3.49
C LYS A 142 -6.98 0.35 -2.54
N LEU A 143 -8.19 0.74 -2.88
CA LEU A 143 -9.00 1.52 -1.95
C LEU A 143 -9.44 0.63 -0.78
N LEU A 144 -9.53 1.24 0.40
CA LEU A 144 -10.11 0.55 1.55
C LEU A 144 -11.60 0.28 1.32
N PRO A 145 -12.10 -0.88 1.72
CA PRO A 145 -13.52 -1.20 1.56
C PRO A 145 -14.39 -0.27 2.37
N THR A 146 -15.62 -0.06 1.90
CA THR A 146 -16.66 0.61 2.66
C THR A 146 -17.43 -0.45 3.44
N ASN A 147 -17.19 -0.52 4.74
CA ASN A 147 -17.87 -1.45 5.64
C ASN A 147 -19.06 -0.76 6.32
N ILE A 148 -20.15 -1.50 6.50
CA ILE A 148 -21.31 -1.08 7.29
C ILE A 148 -21.20 -1.79 8.64
N LEU A 149 -21.02 -1.02 9.70
CA LEU A 149 -20.89 -1.50 11.06
C LEU A 149 -22.28 -1.62 11.72
N LYS A 150 -22.41 -2.53 12.66
CA LYS A 150 -23.65 -2.75 13.41
C LYS A 150 -23.77 -1.77 14.58
N ASP A 151 -22.72 -1.71 15.40
CA ASP A 151 -22.63 -0.84 16.56
C ASP A 151 -21.34 0.01 16.47
N PRO A 152 -21.32 1.05 15.60
CA PRO A 152 -20.12 1.85 15.36
C PRO A 152 -19.80 2.78 16.53
N ILE A 153 -18.53 2.86 16.87
CA ILE A 153 -17.99 3.88 17.78
C ILE A 153 -16.79 4.59 17.13
N ASP A 154 -16.64 5.85 17.44
CA ASP A 154 -15.46 6.62 17.05
C ASP A 154 -14.41 6.55 18.17
N VAL A 155 -13.19 6.20 17.79
CA VAL A 155 -12.05 6.13 18.70
C VAL A 155 -10.88 6.93 18.16
N TYR A 156 -10.13 7.56 19.05
CA TYR A 156 -8.89 8.24 18.73
C TYR A 156 -7.71 7.46 19.29
N ILE A 157 -6.71 7.23 18.46
CA ILE A 157 -5.43 6.64 18.86
C ILE A 157 -4.41 7.76 18.86
N THR A 158 -3.82 8.06 20.01
CA THR A 158 -2.82 9.11 20.17
C THR A 158 -1.53 8.50 20.71
N LEU A 159 -0.38 8.83 20.13
CA LEU A 159 0.91 8.38 20.64
C LEU A 159 1.22 8.95 22.02
N LYS A 160 1.54 8.10 23.01
CA LYS A 160 1.76 8.48 24.41
C LYS A 160 2.94 9.44 24.61
N ASN A 161 4.04 9.20 23.92
CA ASN A 161 5.27 9.97 24.06
C ASN A 161 5.89 10.28 22.70
N ILE A 162 6.69 11.32 22.65
CA ILE A 162 7.50 11.65 21.49
C ILE A 162 8.68 10.65 21.43
N VAL A 163 8.43 9.49 20.85
CA VAL A 163 9.50 8.55 20.51
C VAL A 163 10.15 9.00 19.21
N ALA A 164 11.45 8.77 19.07
CA ALA A 164 12.25 9.28 17.96
C ALA A 164 11.78 8.89 16.56
N ASP A 165 11.04 7.79 16.44
CA ASP A 165 10.50 7.33 15.14
C ASP A 165 9.03 6.87 15.21
N ARG A 166 8.14 7.84 15.15
CA ARG A 166 6.69 7.69 15.28
C ARG A 166 6.06 6.88 14.14
N ARG A 167 6.62 7.01 12.95
CA ARG A 167 6.12 6.36 11.75
C ARG A 167 6.25 4.84 11.86
N PHE A 168 7.37 4.36 12.37
CA PHE A 168 7.59 2.93 12.58
C PHE A 168 6.60 2.31 13.54
N LEU A 169 6.25 2.99 14.64
CA LEU A 169 5.28 2.44 15.59
C LEU A 169 3.89 2.30 14.96
N PHE A 170 3.47 3.27 14.16
CA PHE A 170 2.19 3.17 13.46
C PHE A 170 2.23 2.07 12.39
N ASP A 171 3.26 2.06 11.56
CA ASP A 171 3.42 1.07 10.49
C ASP A 171 3.62 -0.36 11.03
N ASP A 172 4.26 -0.52 12.19
CA ASP A 172 4.53 -1.83 12.78
C ASP A 172 3.36 -2.39 13.60
N ILE A 173 2.54 -1.53 14.18
CA ILE A 173 1.49 -1.95 15.13
C ILE A 173 0.09 -1.73 14.54
N ILE A 174 -0.20 -0.52 14.10
CA ILE A 174 -1.56 -0.12 13.71
C ILE A 174 -1.88 -0.53 12.28
N SER A 175 -0.98 -0.30 11.32
CA SER A 175 -1.23 -0.61 9.91
C SER A 175 -1.54 -2.09 9.65
N PRO A 176 -0.82 -3.08 10.21
CA PRO A 176 -1.15 -4.49 10.05
C PRO A 176 -2.53 -4.85 10.63
N TRP A 177 -2.87 -4.28 11.78
CA TRP A 177 -4.18 -4.50 12.40
C TRP A 177 -5.28 -3.87 11.56
N LEU A 178 -5.11 -2.62 11.10
CA LEU A 178 -6.09 -1.93 10.24
C LEU A 178 -6.37 -2.71 8.96
N ASN A 179 -5.33 -3.20 8.28
CA ASN A 179 -5.50 -3.99 7.07
C ASN A 179 -6.41 -5.21 7.32
N ARG A 180 -6.15 -5.96 8.38
CA ARG A 180 -6.96 -7.12 8.76
C ARG A 180 -8.36 -6.72 9.23
N ALA A 181 -8.49 -5.65 9.99
CA ALA A 181 -9.75 -5.16 10.52
C ALA A 181 -10.69 -4.65 9.43
N PHE A 182 -10.17 -3.95 8.40
CA PHE A 182 -10.95 -3.58 7.23
C PHE A 182 -11.44 -4.81 6.46
N LYS A 183 -10.61 -5.84 6.28
CA LYS A 183 -10.98 -7.11 5.63
C LYS A 183 -12.01 -7.91 6.42
N ARG A 184 -11.97 -7.84 7.75
CA ARG A 184 -12.96 -8.46 8.65
C ARG A 184 -14.29 -7.69 8.70
N GLY A 185 -14.34 -6.48 8.15
CA GLY A 185 -15.54 -5.63 8.17
C GLY A 185 -15.81 -4.95 9.51
N ILE A 186 -14.84 -4.86 10.40
CA ILE A 186 -14.97 -4.30 11.77
C ILE A 186 -14.46 -2.86 11.89
N VAL A 187 -13.93 -2.28 10.83
CA VAL A 187 -13.56 -0.87 10.70
C VAL A 187 -14.24 -0.30 9.47
N SER A 188 -14.93 0.82 9.60
CA SER A 188 -15.58 1.48 8.47
C SER A 188 -14.85 2.73 8.01
N ASP A 189 -14.12 3.41 8.87
CA ASP A 189 -13.40 4.63 8.52
C ASP A 189 -12.08 4.78 9.26
N PHE A 190 -11.16 5.49 8.61
CA PHE A 190 -9.85 5.86 9.13
C PHE A 190 -9.47 7.24 8.61
N ASP A 191 -9.12 8.12 9.52
CA ASP A 191 -8.49 9.40 9.23
C ASP A 191 -7.32 9.59 10.19
N GLY A 192 -6.11 9.71 9.66
CA GLY A 192 -4.91 9.78 10.50
C GLY A 192 -3.84 10.68 9.93
N GLN A 193 -3.28 11.49 10.80
CA GLN A 193 -2.09 12.29 10.53
C GLN A 193 -1.11 12.11 11.68
N ASP A 194 0.11 11.76 11.35
CA ASP A 194 1.34 11.57 12.14
C ASP A 194 1.25 11.18 13.62
N LEU A 195 0.32 11.73 14.40
CA LEU A 195 0.24 11.57 15.86
C LEU A 195 -1.12 11.13 16.37
N ILE A 196 -2.16 11.38 15.61
CA ILE A 196 -3.56 11.11 15.99
C ILE A 196 -4.23 10.43 14.80
N ALA A 197 -4.79 9.27 15.05
CA ALA A 197 -5.66 8.59 14.09
C ALA A 197 -7.07 8.50 14.68
N LYS A 198 -8.07 8.89 13.90
CA LYS A 198 -9.46 8.64 14.17
C LYS A 198 -9.90 7.38 13.44
N LEU A 199 -10.58 6.49 14.13
CA LEU A 199 -11.16 5.26 13.59
C LEU A 199 -12.65 5.22 13.91
N THR A 200 -13.43 4.67 12.98
CA THR A 200 -14.80 4.21 13.29
C THR A 200 -14.79 2.69 13.26
N ILE A 201 -15.01 2.06 14.42
CA ILE A 201 -14.89 0.60 14.64
C ILE A 201 -16.17 0.01 15.21
N GLU A 202 -16.32 -1.33 15.11
CA GLU A 202 -17.31 -2.05 15.92
C GLU A 202 -16.94 -1.99 17.40
N VAL A 203 -17.92 -1.75 18.27
CA VAL A 203 -17.71 -1.65 19.73
C VAL A 203 -17.07 -2.90 20.32
N ASP A 204 -17.43 -4.09 19.81
CA ASP A 204 -16.89 -5.37 20.26
C ASP A 204 -15.38 -5.54 20.01
N CYS A 205 -14.78 -4.65 19.19
CA CYS A 205 -13.35 -4.68 18.87
C CYS A 205 -12.51 -3.77 19.77
N LEU A 206 -13.14 -3.05 20.69
CA LEU A 206 -12.46 -2.07 21.55
C LEU A 206 -11.37 -2.71 22.40
N ASP A 207 -11.67 -3.86 23.03
CA ASP A 207 -10.71 -4.58 23.88
C ASP A 207 -9.51 -5.10 23.07
N GLU A 208 -9.74 -5.56 21.83
CA GLU A 208 -8.66 -5.99 20.91
C GLU A 208 -7.75 -4.81 20.59
N LEU A 209 -8.33 -3.64 20.28
CA LEU A 209 -7.59 -2.44 19.96
C LEU A 209 -6.84 -1.87 21.17
N ASP A 210 -7.46 -1.86 22.35
CA ASP A 210 -6.81 -1.42 23.59
C ASP A 210 -5.62 -2.32 23.95
N ALA A 211 -5.79 -3.62 23.87
CA ALA A 211 -4.69 -4.58 24.11
C ALA A 211 -3.50 -4.37 23.16
N LEU A 212 -3.78 -4.02 21.90
CA LEU A 212 -2.76 -3.74 20.90
C LEU A 212 -2.03 -2.42 21.16
N THR A 213 -2.75 -1.41 21.62
CA THR A 213 -2.26 -0.02 21.66
C THR A 213 -1.70 0.40 23.03
N LYS A 214 -2.05 -0.31 24.11
CA LYS A 214 -1.82 0.08 25.51
C LYS A 214 -0.38 0.50 25.87
N ASP A 215 0.63 -0.05 25.21
CA ASP A 215 2.03 0.22 25.56
C ASP A 215 2.51 1.56 24.98
N TYR A 216 2.09 1.91 23.79
CA TYR A 216 2.61 3.04 23.01
C TYR A 216 1.60 4.15 22.73
N PHE A 217 0.31 3.85 22.81
CA PHE A 217 -0.76 4.77 22.44
C PHE A 217 -1.74 4.99 23.60
N ILE A 218 -2.46 6.10 23.53
CA ILE A 218 -3.66 6.39 24.33
C ILE A 218 -4.86 6.18 23.42
N LEU A 219 -5.81 5.38 23.89
CA LEU A 219 -7.10 5.19 23.24
C LEU A 219 -8.13 6.10 23.93
N THR A 220 -8.84 6.90 23.15
CA THR A 220 -9.92 7.77 23.64
C THR A 220 -11.17 7.51 22.82
N ILE A 221 -12.30 7.29 23.49
CA ILE A 221 -13.61 7.10 22.86
C ILE A 221 -14.30 8.44 22.76
N ASP A 222 -14.85 8.75 21.58
CA ASP A 222 -15.74 9.89 21.38
C ASP A 222 -17.16 9.45 21.79
N VAL A 223 -17.66 10.01 22.89
CA VAL A 223 -18.97 9.67 23.49
C VAL A 223 -19.99 10.73 23.15
#